data_39d5c488eb45ee112d7f4859f7731733
#
_entry.id   39d5c488eb45ee112d7f4859f7731733
#
_cell.length_a   1.000
_cell.length_b   1.000
_cell.length_c   1.000
_cell.angle_alpha   90.00
_cell.angle_beta   90.00
_cell.angle_gamma   90.00
#
_symmetry.space_group_name_H-M   'P 1'
#
loop_
_entity.id
_entity.type
_entity.pdbx_description
1 polymer ?
#
loop_
_entity_poly.entity_id
_entity_poly.type
_entity_poly.pdbx_seq_one_letter_code
_entity_poly.pdbx_strand_id
1 'polypeptide(L)'
;VTAPLTPQDLVAHYGLEPIPREGGLFRRTWAGPEGPDGRPAGSAIVALLTADDHSALHRLPTDEVWHFYLGDPLELLLLAPDGTSRTAVLGPDVLGGQQPQLTVPARTWMGARTRGAWTFFGCTMAPGFTYGDYEHGDAAALTARYPDRAAQIAGLCRP
;
A
#
# COMPACT_ATOMS: atom_id res chain seq x y z
N VAL A 1 15.92 -14.26 26.35
CA VAL A 1 15.11 -14.36 25.13
C VAL A 1 14.23 -13.13 25.07
N THR A 2 14.44 -12.26 24.07
CA THR A 2 13.56 -11.12 23.83
C THR A 2 12.18 -11.63 23.39
N ALA A 3 11.11 -11.02 23.92
CA ALA A 3 9.75 -11.32 23.46
C ALA A 3 9.64 -11.05 21.95
N PRO A 4 8.84 -11.84 21.21
CA PRO A 4 8.62 -11.57 19.78
C PRO A 4 8.00 -10.21 19.57
N LEU A 5 8.45 -9.50 18.52
CA LEU A 5 7.93 -8.21 18.12
C LEU A 5 6.45 -8.30 17.78
N THR A 6 5.65 -7.37 18.28
CA THR A 6 4.21 -7.30 18.05
C THR A 6 3.82 -6.07 17.22
N PRO A 7 2.65 -6.06 16.57
CA PRO A 7 2.12 -4.87 15.91
C PRO A 7 2.03 -3.66 16.86
N GLN A 8 1.66 -3.90 18.12
CA GLN A 8 1.52 -2.86 19.14
C GLN A 8 2.86 -2.18 19.46
N ASP A 9 3.95 -2.96 19.44
CA ASP A 9 5.30 -2.41 19.61
C ASP A 9 5.66 -1.45 18.49
N LEU A 10 5.29 -1.79 17.25
CA LEU A 10 5.52 -0.93 16.09
C LEU A 10 4.67 0.34 16.14
N VAL A 11 3.39 0.22 16.52
CA VAL A 11 2.50 1.37 16.70
C VAL A 11 3.09 2.33 17.72
N ALA A 12 3.53 1.83 18.88
CA ALA A 12 4.10 2.64 19.95
C ALA A 12 5.44 3.26 19.55
N HIS A 13 6.32 2.47 18.92
CA HIS A 13 7.66 2.90 18.56
C HIS A 13 7.67 3.99 17.49
N TYR A 14 6.87 3.84 16.45
CA TYR A 14 6.81 4.79 15.34
C TYR A 14 5.74 5.87 15.50
N GLY A 15 4.83 5.73 16.46
CA GLY A 15 3.69 6.62 16.59
C GLY A 15 2.75 6.51 15.39
N LEU A 16 2.43 5.27 14.98
CA LEU A 16 1.59 5.04 13.81
C LEU A 16 0.17 5.54 14.05
N GLU A 17 -0.41 6.17 13.02
CA GLU A 17 -1.75 6.73 13.01
C GLU A 17 -2.56 6.18 11.84
N PRO A 18 -3.91 6.14 11.94
CA PRO A 18 -4.74 5.69 10.83
C PRO A 18 -4.54 6.50 9.55
N ILE A 19 -4.51 5.80 8.41
CA ILE A 19 -4.54 6.45 7.09
C ILE A 19 -6.00 6.77 6.77
N PRO A 20 -6.36 8.05 6.59
CA PRO A 20 -7.73 8.43 6.24
C PRO A 20 -8.20 7.76 4.94
N ARG A 21 -9.41 7.23 4.90
CA ARG A 21 -10.07 6.58 3.77
C ARG A 21 -9.42 5.27 3.31
N GLU A 22 -8.11 5.24 3.15
CA GLU A 22 -7.38 4.07 2.67
C GLU A 22 -7.41 2.90 3.65
N GLY A 23 -7.20 3.18 4.93
CA GLY A 23 -7.03 2.16 5.96
C GLY A 23 -5.57 1.82 6.23
N GLY A 24 -5.34 1.02 7.27
CA GLY A 24 -4.01 0.78 7.80
C GLY A 24 -3.51 1.90 8.70
N LEU A 25 -2.32 1.69 9.25
CA LEU A 25 -1.63 2.64 10.13
C LEU A 25 -0.32 3.05 9.48
N PHE A 26 0.10 4.31 9.65
CA PHE A 26 1.31 4.81 9.02
C PHE A 26 2.00 5.91 9.82
N ARG A 27 3.25 6.16 9.45
CA ARG A 27 4.00 7.35 9.80
C ARG A 27 4.81 7.81 8.59
N ARG A 28 4.74 9.12 8.25
CA ARG A 28 5.69 9.69 7.30
C ARG A 28 7.05 9.85 7.99
N THR A 29 8.06 9.19 7.46
CA THR A 29 9.41 9.19 8.02
C THR A 29 10.33 10.20 7.35
N TRP A 30 10.01 10.58 6.11
CA TRP A 30 10.78 11.54 5.33
C TRP A 30 9.93 12.27 4.30
N ALA A 31 10.21 13.54 4.12
CA ALA A 31 9.76 14.34 2.98
C ALA A 31 10.93 15.19 2.52
N GLY A 32 11.22 15.17 1.21
CA GLY A 32 12.26 15.97 0.59
C GLY A 32 11.89 17.47 0.55
N PRO A 33 12.82 18.32 0.09
CA PRO A 33 12.53 19.73 -0.08
C PRO A 33 11.37 19.95 -1.05
N GLU A 34 10.55 20.95 -0.77
CA GLU A 34 9.43 21.32 -1.64
C GLU A 34 9.92 22.00 -2.91
N GLY A 35 9.33 21.61 -4.04
CA GLY A 35 9.48 22.26 -5.31
C GLY A 35 8.60 23.51 -5.44
N PRO A 36 8.65 24.20 -6.60
CA PRO A 36 7.85 25.41 -6.86
C PRO A 36 6.33 25.19 -6.76
N ASP A 37 5.86 23.96 -6.96
CA ASP A 37 4.46 23.53 -6.86
C ASP A 37 4.03 23.14 -5.42
N GLY A 38 4.93 23.28 -4.43
CA GLY A 38 4.69 22.88 -3.05
C GLY A 38 4.74 21.36 -2.81
N ARG A 39 5.12 20.59 -3.83
CA ARG A 39 5.24 19.13 -3.75
C ARG A 39 6.62 18.75 -3.24
N PRO A 40 6.74 17.80 -2.28
CA PRO A 40 8.04 17.29 -1.88
C PRO A 40 8.76 16.60 -3.05
N ALA A 41 10.07 16.76 -3.14
CA ALA A 41 10.88 16.05 -4.14
C ALA A 41 10.80 14.53 -3.99
N GLY A 42 10.55 14.05 -2.80
CA GLY A 42 10.28 12.65 -2.49
C GLY A 42 9.61 12.51 -1.14
N SER A 43 9.07 11.35 -0.86
CA SER A 43 8.48 11.03 0.45
C SER A 43 8.66 9.55 0.79
N ALA A 44 8.68 9.25 2.07
CA ALA A 44 8.73 7.89 2.58
C ALA A 44 7.79 7.73 3.77
N ILE A 45 7.12 6.58 3.83
CA ILE A 45 6.32 6.16 4.97
C ILE A 45 6.74 4.77 5.43
N VAL A 46 6.51 4.49 6.71
CA VAL A 46 6.34 3.14 7.23
C VAL A 46 4.86 2.91 7.49
N ALA A 47 4.39 1.68 7.29
CA ALA A 47 2.98 1.35 7.41
C ALA A 47 2.77 -0.04 7.98
N LEU A 48 1.59 -0.27 8.56
CA LEU A 48 1.20 -1.52 9.18
C LEU A 48 -0.22 -1.89 8.76
N LEU A 49 -0.39 -3.13 8.32
CA LEU A 49 -1.70 -3.74 8.11
C LEU A 49 -1.83 -4.98 8.99
N THR A 50 -2.95 -5.09 9.69
CA THR A 50 -3.33 -6.28 10.46
C THR A 50 -4.39 -7.09 9.73
N ALA A 51 -4.67 -8.32 10.20
CA ALA A 51 -5.57 -9.24 9.51
C ALA A 51 -7.01 -8.72 9.38
N ASP A 52 -7.43 -7.82 10.24
CA ASP A 52 -8.77 -7.22 10.25
C ASP A 52 -8.85 -5.89 9.48
N ASP A 53 -7.76 -5.48 8.84
CA ASP A 53 -7.71 -4.23 8.07
C ASP A 53 -7.11 -4.48 6.67
N HIS A 54 -7.24 -3.49 5.80
CA HIS A 54 -6.65 -3.54 4.45
C HIS A 54 -6.40 -2.12 3.93
N SER A 55 -5.49 -2.02 2.97
CA SER A 55 -5.33 -0.80 2.17
C SER A 55 -6.36 -0.83 1.04
N ALA A 56 -7.32 0.10 1.07
CA ALA A 56 -8.38 0.17 0.08
C ALA A 56 -7.82 0.47 -1.31
N LEU A 57 -8.49 -0.06 -2.34
CA LEU A 57 -8.12 0.22 -3.73
C LEU A 57 -8.11 1.74 -3.98
N HIS A 58 -6.96 2.22 -4.39
CA HIS A 58 -6.69 3.62 -4.69
C HIS A 58 -5.65 3.72 -5.80
N ARG A 59 -5.52 4.88 -6.41
CA ARG A 59 -4.44 5.13 -7.37
C ARG A 59 -3.82 6.51 -7.19
N LEU A 60 -2.62 6.64 -7.68
CA LEU A 60 -1.82 7.85 -7.64
C LEU A 60 -1.33 8.21 -9.05
N PRO A 61 -1.09 9.50 -9.34
CA PRO A 61 -0.62 9.92 -10.66
C PRO A 61 0.87 9.64 -10.90
N THR A 62 1.59 9.16 -9.89
CA THR A 62 3.03 8.90 -9.93
C THR A 62 3.33 7.48 -9.48
N ASP A 63 4.53 6.98 -9.81
CA ASP A 63 4.98 5.66 -9.36
C ASP A 63 5.13 5.64 -7.84
N GLU A 64 4.82 4.49 -7.25
CA GLU A 64 5.05 4.22 -5.83
C GLU A 64 5.83 2.92 -5.66
N VAL A 65 6.89 2.97 -4.87
CA VAL A 65 7.70 1.78 -4.54
C VAL A 65 7.31 1.26 -3.17
N TRP A 66 6.87 0.01 -3.13
CA TRP A 66 6.50 -0.70 -1.90
C TRP A 66 7.67 -1.56 -1.44
N HIS A 67 7.92 -1.58 -0.12
CA HIS A 67 9.05 -2.28 0.51
C HIS A 67 8.54 -3.20 1.61
N PHE A 68 8.90 -4.47 1.58
CA PHE A 68 8.63 -5.39 2.69
C PHE A 68 9.67 -5.17 3.79
N TYR A 69 9.22 -5.09 5.05
CA TYR A 69 10.11 -5.00 6.18
C TYR A 69 9.98 -6.17 7.15
N LEU A 70 8.81 -6.40 7.74
CA LEU A 70 8.62 -7.39 8.80
C LEU A 70 7.23 -8.02 8.75
N GLY A 71 7.08 -9.15 9.42
CA GLY A 71 5.80 -9.83 9.57
C GLY A 71 5.49 -10.80 8.43
N ASP A 72 4.22 -10.93 8.13
CA ASP A 72 3.73 -11.83 7.10
C ASP A 72 3.75 -11.16 5.71
N PRO A 73 3.76 -11.95 4.63
CA PRO A 73 3.68 -11.41 3.27
C PRO A 73 2.41 -10.59 3.05
N LEU A 74 2.51 -9.58 2.19
CA LEU A 74 1.42 -8.69 1.80
C LEU A 74 0.98 -9.00 0.38
N GLU A 75 -0.30 -9.27 0.17
CA GLU A 75 -0.85 -9.44 -1.16
C GLU A 75 -1.37 -8.11 -1.70
N LEU A 76 -0.94 -7.75 -2.90
CA LEU A 76 -1.43 -6.58 -3.63
C LEU A 76 -2.26 -7.02 -4.83
N LEU A 77 -3.44 -6.40 -4.98
CA LEU A 77 -4.19 -6.42 -6.23
C LEU A 77 -3.82 -5.18 -7.04
N LEU A 78 -3.38 -5.38 -8.27
CA LEU A 78 -2.96 -4.32 -9.19
C LEU A 78 -3.85 -4.34 -10.43
N LEU A 79 -4.51 -3.20 -10.69
CA LEU A 79 -5.41 -3.03 -11.83
C LEU A 79 -4.81 -1.95 -12.75
N ALA A 80 -4.28 -2.38 -13.89
CA ALA A 80 -3.55 -1.50 -14.79
C ALA A 80 -4.46 -0.65 -15.69
N PRO A 81 -4.00 0.52 -16.15
CA PRO A 81 -4.78 1.41 -17.02
C PRO A 81 -5.19 0.78 -18.36
N ASP A 82 -4.45 -0.22 -18.84
CA ASP A 82 -4.74 -0.93 -20.09
C ASP A 82 -5.84 -2.00 -19.95
N GLY A 83 -6.39 -2.18 -18.74
CA GLY A 83 -7.43 -3.17 -18.46
C GLY A 83 -6.90 -4.52 -17.98
N THR A 84 -5.58 -4.72 -17.95
CA THR A 84 -4.99 -5.93 -17.37
C THR A 84 -4.94 -5.84 -15.84
N SER A 85 -4.85 -7.00 -15.19
CA SER A 85 -4.76 -7.06 -13.74
C SER A 85 -3.83 -8.19 -13.31
N ARG A 86 -3.23 -8.05 -12.14
CA ARG A 86 -2.44 -9.11 -11.52
C ARG A 86 -2.46 -8.99 -10.00
N THR A 87 -2.15 -10.07 -9.33
CA THR A 87 -1.75 -10.04 -7.92
C THR A 87 -0.24 -10.14 -7.82
N ALA A 88 0.32 -9.45 -6.83
CA ALA A 88 1.73 -9.55 -6.48
C ALA A 88 1.83 -9.76 -4.98
N VAL A 89 2.91 -10.43 -4.54
CA VAL A 89 3.15 -10.67 -3.12
C VAL A 89 4.44 -10.00 -2.72
N LEU A 90 4.31 -9.06 -1.80
CA LEU A 90 5.43 -8.39 -1.14
C LEU A 90 5.87 -9.25 0.04
N GLY A 91 7.10 -9.68 0.06
CA GLY A 91 7.57 -10.57 1.12
C GLY A 91 9.00 -11.05 0.93
N PRO A 92 9.53 -11.85 1.88
CA PRO A 92 10.94 -12.22 1.89
C PRO A 92 11.30 -13.46 1.05
N ASP A 93 10.31 -14.27 0.65
CA ASP A 93 10.57 -15.52 -0.08
C ASP A 93 10.75 -15.27 -1.58
N VAL A 94 11.93 -14.77 -1.93
CA VAL A 94 12.25 -14.36 -3.32
C VAL A 94 12.19 -15.57 -4.28
N LEU A 95 12.70 -16.72 -3.84
CA LEU A 95 12.70 -17.91 -4.69
C LEU A 95 11.30 -18.51 -4.85
N GLY A 96 10.41 -18.28 -3.88
CA GLY A 96 9.01 -18.65 -3.95
C GLY A 96 8.12 -17.64 -4.71
N GLY A 97 8.72 -16.61 -5.33
CA GLY A 97 8.01 -15.64 -6.15
C GLY A 97 7.54 -14.38 -5.41
N GLN A 98 7.90 -14.23 -4.15
CA GLN A 98 7.63 -12.99 -3.41
C GLN A 98 8.68 -11.91 -3.76
N GLN A 99 8.28 -10.66 -3.67
CA GLN A 99 9.14 -9.52 -3.97
C GLN A 99 9.36 -8.68 -2.72
N PRO A 100 10.61 -8.48 -2.26
CA PRO A 100 10.89 -7.57 -1.14
C PRO A 100 10.60 -6.11 -1.50
N GLN A 101 10.68 -5.78 -2.78
CA GLN A 101 10.44 -4.46 -3.32
C GLN A 101 9.61 -4.57 -4.59
N LEU A 102 8.58 -3.72 -4.72
CA LEU A 102 7.68 -3.71 -5.87
C LEU A 102 7.37 -2.28 -6.26
N THR A 103 7.56 -1.96 -7.54
CA THR A 103 7.10 -0.67 -8.08
C THR A 103 5.69 -0.82 -8.64
N VAL A 104 4.78 0.00 -8.14
CA VAL A 104 3.45 0.16 -8.72
C VAL A 104 3.49 1.36 -9.67
N PRO A 105 3.31 1.14 -10.99
CA PRO A 105 3.36 2.23 -11.94
C PRO A 105 2.25 3.26 -11.71
N ALA A 106 2.51 4.48 -12.11
CA ALA A 106 1.54 5.57 -12.10
C ALA A 106 0.18 5.13 -12.68
N ARG A 107 -0.91 5.58 -12.08
CA ARG A 107 -2.28 5.33 -12.50
C ARG A 107 -2.75 3.87 -12.40
N THR A 108 -1.97 2.99 -11.80
CA THR A 108 -2.39 1.64 -11.49
C THR A 108 -3.16 1.65 -10.18
N TRP A 109 -4.38 1.09 -10.18
CA TRP A 109 -5.11 0.87 -8.94
C TRP A 109 -4.40 -0.19 -8.11
N MET A 110 -4.25 0.08 -6.84
CA MET A 110 -3.56 -0.80 -5.89
C MET A 110 -4.36 -0.91 -4.60
N GLY A 111 -4.50 -2.13 -4.13
CA GLY A 111 -5.07 -2.44 -2.82
C GLY A 111 -4.31 -3.59 -2.21
N ALA A 112 -4.25 -3.67 -0.89
CA ALA A 112 -3.39 -4.63 -0.22
C ALA A 112 -4.02 -5.21 1.03
N ARG A 113 -3.66 -6.47 1.31
CA ARG A 113 -4.08 -7.20 2.51
C ARG A 113 -2.94 -8.10 2.97
N THR A 114 -2.71 -8.17 4.27
CA THR A 114 -1.77 -9.15 4.82
C THR A 114 -2.26 -10.58 4.59
N ARG A 115 -1.34 -11.49 4.30
CA ARG A 115 -1.63 -12.92 4.19
C ARG A 115 -1.65 -13.65 5.53
N GLY A 116 -1.25 -12.98 6.60
CA GLY A 116 -1.20 -13.57 7.93
C GLY A 116 -1.77 -12.63 8.99
N ALA A 117 -1.09 -12.54 10.12
CA ALA A 117 -1.55 -11.73 11.24
C ALA A 117 -1.29 -10.23 11.03
N TRP A 118 -0.13 -9.87 10.50
CA TRP A 118 0.24 -8.48 10.24
C TRP A 118 1.43 -8.38 9.28
N THR A 119 1.52 -7.25 8.58
CA THR A 119 2.67 -6.88 7.74
C THR A 119 3.10 -5.45 8.04
N PHE A 120 4.39 -5.27 8.31
CA PHE A 120 5.04 -3.97 8.40
C PHE A 120 5.83 -3.73 7.11
N PHE A 121 5.53 -2.64 6.44
CA PHE A 121 6.07 -2.32 5.12
C PHE A 121 6.29 -0.81 4.99
N GLY A 122 6.80 -0.40 3.87
CA GLY A 122 6.97 1.02 3.58
C GLY A 122 6.67 1.34 2.13
N CYS A 123 6.45 2.63 1.87
CA CYS A 123 6.27 3.16 0.52
C CYS A 123 7.13 4.39 0.33
N THR A 124 7.77 4.48 -0.82
CA THR A 124 8.56 5.64 -1.22
C THR A 124 8.10 6.18 -2.57
N MET A 125 8.16 7.48 -2.72
CA MET A 125 7.74 8.17 -3.95
C MET A 125 8.70 9.30 -4.30
N ALA A 126 8.91 9.50 -5.60
CA ALA A 126 9.59 10.65 -6.18
C ALA A 126 8.92 10.97 -7.53
N PRO A 127 8.21 12.09 -7.66
CA PRO A 127 7.92 13.12 -6.64
C PRO A 127 7.11 12.58 -5.47
N GLY A 128 7.15 13.32 -4.35
CA GLY A 128 6.55 12.89 -3.10
C GLY A 128 5.02 12.94 -3.09
N PHE A 129 4.44 12.24 -2.13
CA PHE A 129 3.00 12.13 -1.95
C PHE A 129 2.36 13.44 -1.47
N THR A 130 1.19 13.77 -2.05
CA THR A 130 0.26 14.75 -1.51
C THR A 130 -1.15 14.15 -1.48
N TYR A 131 -1.96 14.54 -0.49
CA TYR A 131 -3.34 14.03 -0.37
C TYR A 131 -4.23 14.42 -1.54
N GLY A 132 -3.94 15.51 -2.23
CA GLY A 132 -4.66 15.91 -3.43
C GLY A 132 -4.53 14.93 -4.61
N ASP A 133 -3.52 14.07 -4.57
CA ASP A 133 -3.29 13.04 -5.59
C ASP A 133 -4.10 11.76 -5.34
N TYR A 134 -4.52 11.53 -4.11
CA TYR A 134 -5.22 10.29 -3.73
C TYR A 134 -6.57 10.19 -4.43
N GLU A 135 -6.77 9.11 -5.17
CA GLU A 135 -8.02 8.77 -5.81
C GLU A 135 -8.55 7.46 -5.24
N HIS A 136 -9.73 7.53 -4.62
CA HIS A 136 -10.36 6.39 -3.96
C HIS A 136 -11.12 5.54 -4.96
N GLY A 137 -10.99 4.22 -4.88
CA GLY A 137 -11.64 3.29 -5.79
C GLY A 137 -13.14 3.14 -5.51
N ASP A 138 -13.94 3.21 -6.57
CA ASP A 138 -15.36 2.88 -6.55
C ASP A 138 -15.56 1.42 -6.98
N ALA A 139 -16.20 0.62 -6.13
CA ALA A 139 -16.33 -0.82 -6.36
C ALA A 139 -17.11 -1.14 -7.64
N ALA A 140 -18.18 -0.43 -7.92
CA ALA A 140 -19.02 -0.69 -9.11
C ALA A 140 -18.26 -0.34 -10.41
N ALA A 141 -17.60 0.82 -10.43
CA ALA A 141 -16.82 1.27 -11.59
C ALA A 141 -15.62 0.33 -11.84
N LEU A 142 -14.90 -0.05 -10.80
CA LEU A 142 -13.76 -0.96 -10.92
C LEU A 142 -14.18 -2.37 -11.33
N THR A 143 -15.29 -2.89 -10.81
CA THR A 143 -15.81 -4.20 -11.21
C THR A 143 -16.25 -4.20 -12.68
N ALA A 144 -16.87 -3.12 -13.15
CA ALA A 144 -17.24 -2.98 -14.55
C ALA A 144 -16.00 -2.99 -15.47
N ARG A 145 -14.90 -2.36 -15.05
CA ARG A 145 -13.65 -2.27 -15.82
C ARG A 145 -12.80 -3.55 -15.73
N TYR A 146 -12.83 -4.23 -14.57
CA TYR A 146 -12.02 -5.43 -14.29
C TYR A 146 -12.92 -6.55 -13.76
N PRO A 147 -13.84 -7.09 -14.59
CA PRO A 147 -14.88 -8.02 -14.12
C PRO A 147 -14.31 -9.33 -13.54
N ASP A 148 -13.15 -9.79 -14.03
CA ASP A 148 -12.49 -11.00 -13.53
C ASP A 148 -11.97 -10.86 -12.08
N ARG A 149 -11.96 -9.65 -11.55
CA ARG A 149 -11.50 -9.33 -10.20
C ARG A 149 -12.61 -8.89 -9.25
N ALA A 150 -13.86 -9.09 -9.62
CA ALA A 150 -15.03 -8.60 -8.88
C ALA A 150 -15.00 -8.95 -7.38
N ALA A 151 -14.68 -10.19 -7.03
CA ALA A 151 -14.62 -10.63 -5.64
C ALA A 151 -13.49 -9.94 -4.86
N GLN A 152 -12.31 -9.80 -5.45
CA GLN A 152 -11.18 -9.12 -4.83
C GLN A 152 -11.43 -7.62 -4.68
N ILE A 153 -12.03 -7.00 -5.69
CA ILE A 153 -12.41 -5.58 -5.65
C ILE A 153 -13.40 -5.33 -4.51
N ALA A 154 -14.43 -6.19 -4.38
CA ALA A 154 -15.41 -6.07 -3.30
C ALA A 154 -14.75 -6.14 -1.91
N GLY A 155 -13.73 -6.98 -1.74
CA GLY A 155 -13.00 -7.13 -0.49
C GLY A 155 -12.00 -6.01 -0.19
N LEU A 156 -11.66 -5.18 -1.18
CA LEU A 156 -10.64 -4.13 -1.08
C LEU A 156 -11.19 -2.71 -1.32
N CYS A 157 -12.48 -2.55 -1.53
CA CYS A 157 -13.10 -1.23 -1.61
C CYS A 157 -13.75 -0.87 -0.27
N ARG A 158 -13.71 0.44 0.04
CA ARG A 158 -14.43 1.05 1.15
C ARG A 158 -15.38 2.11 0.61
N PRO A 159 -16.46 2.42 1.33
CA PRO A 159 -17.34 3.54 1.00
C PRO A 159 -16.60 4.88 0.98
#